data_90f09dfa50967918d831a0bf85e36c04
#
_entry.id   90f09dfa50967918d831a0bf85e36c04
#
_cell.length_a   1.000
_cell.length_b   1.000
_cell.length_c   1.000
_cell.angle_alpha   90.00
_cell.angle_beta   90.00
_cell.angle_gamma   90.00
#
_symmetry.space_group_name_H-M   'P 1'
#
loop_
_entity.id
_entity.type
_entity.pdbx_description
1 polymer ?
#
loop_
_entity_poly.entity_id
_entity_poly.type
_entity_poly.pdbx_seq_one_letter_code
_entity_poly.pdbx_strand_id
1 'polypeptide(L)'
;SEAQNAHQQACDALNQLESVIKTLKASGVTDIISVGIGGSDLGPRLVLNALADFASNDFNIHFLSSADGMYLDRFMAQLDPEKTAVLLVSKSFNTQETLINGAALKAWINDPSRVYAITASHDKATAFDILSDHVLPIWDWVGGRFSVWSAVSFATILGIGMPCFREFLAGAAAMDEHF
;
A
#
# COMPACT_ATOMS: atom_id res chain seq x y z
N SER A 1 -27.87 -1.43 6.23
CA SER A 1 -27.69 -2.55 5.27
C SER A 1 -26.21 -2.94 5.18
N GLU A 2 -25.89 -4.11 4.63
CA GLU A 2 -24.50 -4.55 4.40
C GLU A 2 -23.72 -3.53 3.56
N ALA A 3 -24.36 -2.96 2.52
CA ALA A 3 -23.75 -1.96 1.67
C ALA A 3 -23.37 -0.67 2.45
N GLN A 4 -24.22 -0.23 3.38
CA GLN A 4 -23.94 0.93 4.23
C GLN A 4 -22.76 0.66 5.17
N ASN A 5 -22.66 -0.55 5.71
CA ASN A 5 -21.55 -0.96 6.56
C ASN A 5 -20.24 -1.03 5.76
N ALA A 6 -20.25 -1.61 4.56
CA ALA A 6 -19.09 -1.66 3.67
C ALA A 6 -18.62 -0.24 3.26
N HIS A 7 -19.56 0.67 2.97
CA HIS A 7 -19.24 2.06 2.68
C HIS A 7 -18.57 2.75 3.88
N GLN A 8 -19.14 2.59 5.09
CA GLN A 8 -18.55 3.17 6.30
C GLN A 8 -17.13 2.63 6.54
N GLN A 9 -16.94 1.32 6.44
CA GLN A 9 -15.63 0.69 6.57
C GLN A 9 -14.60 1.26 5.56
N ALA A 10 -15.01 1.47 4.31
CA ALA A 10 -14.15 2.06 3.28
C ALA A 10 -13.76 3.51 3.62
N CYS A 11 -14.72 4.32 4.11
CA CYS A 11 -14.45 5.69 4.55
C CYS A 11 -13.48 5.72 5.76
N ASP A 12 -13.68 4.83 6.74
CA ASP A 12 -12.83 4.73 7.92
C ASP A 12 -11.39 4.31 7.53
N ALA A 13 -11.26 3.38 6.58
CA ALA A 13 -9.95 3.01 6.05
C ALA A 13 -9.24 4.20 5.37
N LEU A 14 -9.94 5.00 4.55
CA LEU A 14 -9.35 6.19 3.93
C LEU A 14 -8.88 7.20 4.99
N ASN A 15 -9.64 7.40 6.06
CA ASN A 15 -9.25 8.27 7.17
C ASN A 15 -8.01 7.73 7.90
N GLN A 16 -7.90 6.41 8.06
CA GLN A 16 -6.70 5.77 8.62
C GLN A 16 -5.49 6.01 7.72
N LEU A 17 -5.63 5.85 6.40
CA LEU A 17 -4.56 6.15 5.44
C LEU A 17 -4.09 7.61 5.54
N GLU A 18 -5.00 8.57 5.68
CA GLU A 18 -4.64 9.99 5.87
C GLU A 18 -3.81 10.22 7.15
N SER A 19 -4.12 9.50 8.22
CA SER A 19 -3.33 9.54 9.46
C SER A 19 -1.92 9.01 9.25
N VAL A 20 -1.80 7.87 8.56
CA VAL A 20 -0.49 7.27 8.26
C VAL A 20 0.34 8.16 7.34
N ILE A 21 -0.27 8.83 6.34
CA ILE A 21 0.42 9.80 5.48
C ILE A 21 1.06 10.93 6.32
N LYS A 22 0.32 11.46 7.30
CA LYS A 22 0.84 12.51 8.19
C LYS A 22 2.03 12.02 9.01
N THR A 23 1.94 10.80 9.54
CA THR A 23 3.03 10.15 10.31
C THR A 23 4.26 9.95 9.42
N LEU A 24 4.11 9.42 8.21
CA LEU A 24 5.21 9.20 7.27
C LEU A 24 5.90 10.53 6.89
N LYS A 25 5.12 11.58 6.61
CA LYS A 25 5.68 12.92 6.33
C LYS A 25 6.46 13.49 7.53
N ALA A 26 5.96 13.29 8.74
CA ALA A 26 6.61 13.78 9.95
C ALA A 26 7.88 12.99 10.32
N SER A 27 8.00 11.73 9.90
CA SER A 27 9.15 10.86 10.21
C SER A 27 10.38 11.10 9.33
N GLY A 28 10.27 11.93 8.29
CA GLY A 28 11.38 12.19 7.35
C GLY A 28 11.58 11.08 6.31
N VAL A 29 10.64 10.14 6.18
CA VAL A 29 10.61 9.14 5.10
C VAL A 29 10.47 9.85 3.76
N THR A 30 11.28 9.45 2.78
CA THR A 30 11.26 9.96 1.40
C THR A 30 10.93 8.87 0.38
N ASP A 31 11.19 7.61 0.73
CA ASP A 31 11.06 6.47 -0.17
C ASP A 31 10.09 5.43 0.38
N ILE A 32 9.19 4.97 -0.49
CA ILE A 32 8.17 3.98 -0.15
C ILE A 32 8.35 2.75 -1.03
N ILE A 33 8.56 1.59 -0.43
CA ILE A 33 8.62 0.32 -1.15
C ILE A 33 7.28 -0.40 -0.99
N SER A 34 6.54 -0.56 -2.08
CA SER A 34 5.31 -1.36 -2.13
C SER A 34 5.61 -2.75 -2.63
N VAL A 35 5.46 -3.75 -1.76
CA VAL A 35 5.72 -5.17 -2.04
C VAL A 35 4.40 -5.87 -2.25
N GLY A 36 4.14 -6.35 -3.45
CA GLY A 36 2.90 -7.04 -3.79
C GLY A 36 2.97 -7.69 -5.16
N ILE A 37 2.04 -8.61 -5.45
CA ILE A 37 1.98 -9.35 -6.72
C ILE A 37 0.56 -9.30 -7.28
N GLY A 38 0.45 -9.36 -8.60
CA GLY A 38 -0.84 -9.36 -9.29
C GLY A 38 -1.66 -8.11 -8.98
N GLY A 39 -2.89 -8.28 -8.46
CA GLY A 39 -3.77 -7.16 -8.11
C GLY A 39 -3.21 -6.21 -7.05
N SER A 40 -2.29 -6.67 -6.21
CA SER A 40 -1.62 -5.86 -5.20
C SER A 40 -0.49 -4.96 -5.76
N ASP A 41 -0.11 -5.15 -7.02
CA ASP A 41 0.93 -4.39 -7.70
C ASP A 41 0.41 -3.70 -8.97
N LEU A 42 -0.21 -4.45 -9.88
CA LEU A 42 -0.50 -4.01 -11.24
C LEU A 42 -1.49 -2.83 -11.30
N GLY A 43 -2.57 -2.89 -10.52
CA GLY A 43 -3.56 -1.81 -10.45
C GLY A 43 -2.97 -0.51 -9.90
N PRO A 44 -2.39 -0.53 -8.68
CA PRO A 44 -1.72 0.62 -8.10
C PRO A 44 -0.63 1.22 -8.99
N ARG A 45 0.24 0.39 -9.56
CA ARG A 45 1.32 0.81 -10.47
C ARG A 45 0.77 1.46 -11.75
N LEU A 46 -0.28 0.87 -12.34
CA LEU A 46 -0.94 1.42 -13.52
C LEU A 46 -1.48 2.82 -13.25
N VAL A 47 -2.22 2.99 -12.15
CA VAL A 47 -2.83 4.28 -11.80
C VAL A 47 -1.76 5.32 -11.49
N LEU A 48 -0.71 4.97 -10.73
CA LEU A 48 0.40 5.87 -10.46
C LEU A 48 1.07 6.36 -11.75
N ASN A 49 1.33 5.45 -12.69
CA ASN A 49 1.95 5.80 -13.97
C ASN A 49 1.03 6.64 -14.86
N ALA A 50 -0.26 6.30 -14.90
CA ALA A 50 -1.25 7.03 -15.70
C ALA A 50 -1.50 8.45 -15.18
N LEU A 51 -1.35 8.67 -13.87
CA LEU A 51 -1.55 9.95 -13.21
C LEU A 51 -0.22 10.62 -12.80
N ALA A 52 0.88 10.27 -13.43
CA ALA A 52 2.21 10.80 -13.09
C ALA A 52 2.30 12.34 -13.15
N ASP A 53 1.56 12.97 -14.05
CA ASP A 53 1.49 14.43 -14.15
C ASP A 53 0.85 15.11 -12.92
N PHE A 54 0.14 14.34 -12.10
CA PHE A 54 -0.47 14.79 -10.84
C PHE A 54 0.34 14.38 -9.61
N ALA A 55 1.58 13.90 -9.78
CA ALA A 55 2.43 13.46 -8.68
C ALA A 55 2.59 14.56 -7.62
N SER A 56 2.45 14.17 -6.35
CA SER A 56 2.59 15.10 -5.21
C SER A 56 4.05 15.46 -4.91
N ASN A 57 4.99 14.66 -5.39
CA ASN A 57 6.44 14.74 -5.11
C ASN A 57 6.80 14.66 -3.60
N ASP A 58 5.88 14.21 -2.77
CA ASP A 58 6.13 14.02 -1.35
C ASP A 58 7.00 12.78 -1.07
N PHE A 59 6.81 11.72 -1.90
CA PHE A 59 7.48 10.43 -1.75
C PHE A 59 7.91 9.86 -3.10
N ASN A 60 9.04 9.17 -3.14
CA ASN A 60 9.45 8.32 -4.24
C ASN A 60 8.82 6.93 -4.06
N ILE A 61 8.03 6.49 -5.02
CA ILE A 61 7.31 5.22 -4.93
C ILE A 61 8.03 4.15 -5.73
N HIS A 62 8.34 3.05 -5.06
CA HIS A 62 9.03 1.90 -5.63
C HIS A 62 8.14 0.66 -5.52
N PHE A 63 7.92 -0.05 -6.62
CA PHE A 63 7.15 -1.29 -6.62
C PHE A 63 8.08 -2.50 -6.74
N LEU A 64 7.92 -3.45 -5.83
CA LEU A 64 8.69 -4.69 -5.78
C LEU A 64 7.74 -5.90 -5.89
N SER A 65 7.74 -6.55 -7.05
CA SER A 65 6.89 -7.72 -7.34
C SER A 65 7.67 -8.99 -7.69
N SER A 66 9.00 -8.93 -7.67
CA SER A 66 9.89 -10.08 -7.93
C SER A 66 10.52 -10.59 -6.64
N ALA A 67 10.62 -11.90 -6.48
CA ALA A 67 11.38 -12.56 -5.41
C ALA A 67 12.83 -12.86 -5.79
N ASP A 68 13.37 -12.22 -6.84
CA ASP A 68 14.77 -12.35 -7.23
C ASP A 68 15.68 -11.62 -6.24
N GLY A 69 16.48 -12.37 -5.49
CA GLY A 69 17.38 -11.84 -4.46
C GLY A 69 18.43 -10.87 -5.02
N MET A 70 18.97 -11.12 -6.21
CA MET A 70 19.92 -10.19 -6.85
C MET A 70 19.26 -8.85 -7.20
N TYR A 71 18.00 -8.89 -7.61
CA TYR A 71 17.23 -7.68 -7.89
C TYR A 71 16.98 -6.91 -6.58
N LEU A 72 16.59 -7.61 -5.52
CA LEU A 72 16.34 -7.03 -4.21
C LEU A 72 17.60 -6.38 -3.62
N ASP A 73 18.76 -7.04 -3.69
CA ASP A 73 20.02 -6.50 -3.19
C ASP A 73 20.44 -5.21 -3.92
N ARG A 74 20.32 -5.19 -5.24
CA ARG A 74 20.60 -4.00 -6.06
C ARG A 74 19.64 -2.86 -5.76
N PHE A 75 18.39 -3.20 -5.52
CA PHE A 75 17.34 -2.26 -5.19
C PHE A 75 17.61 -1.60 -3.83
N MET A 76 17.88 -2.39 -2.79
CA MET A 76 18.22 -1.89 -1.46
C MET A 76 19.49 -1.04 -1.45
N ALA A 77 20.48 -1.38 -2.29
CA ALA A 77 21.74 -0.61 -2.40
C ALA A 77 21.55 0.83 -2.92
N GLN A 78 20.41 1.16 -3.52
CA GLN A 78 20.10 2.49 -4.06
C GLN A 78 19.33 3.36 -3.08
N LEU A 79 18.86 2.80 -1.97
CA LEU A 79 17.97 3.47 -1.02
C LEU A 79 18.63 3.58 0.36
N ASP A 80 18.16 4.56 1.12
CA ASP A 80 18.58 4.79 2.50
C ASP A 80 17.58 4.10 3.45
N PRO A 81 17.98 3.07 4.23
CA PRO A 81 17.07 2.39 5.15
C PRO A 81 16.48 3.33 6.22
N GLU A 82 17.15 4.41 6.57
CA GLU A 82 16.64 5.39 7.55
C GLU A 82 15.55 6.28 6.98
N LYS A 83 15.46 6.40 5.65
CA LYS A 83 14.48 7.22 4.92
C LYS A 83 13.45 6.43 4.14
N THR A 84 13.41 5.11 4.33
CA THR A 84 12.54 4.22 3.59
C THR A 84 11.46 3.62 4.49
N ALA A 85 10.21 3.54 4.00
CA ALA A 85 9.15 2.75 4.59
C ALA A 85 8.68 1.65 3.63
N VAL A 86 8.16 0.55 4.18
CA VAL A 86 7.72 -0.64 3.44
C VAL A 86 6.25 -0.89 3.64
N LEU A 87 5.54 -1.13 2.54
CA LEU A 87 4.15 -1.56 2.50
C LEU A 87 4.09 -3.01 2.00
N LEU A 88 3.69 -3.95 2.84
CA LEU A 88 3.49 -5.35 2.47
C LEU A 88 2.02 -5.56 2.07
N VAL A 89 1.76 -5.71 0.78
CA VAL A 89 0.40 -5.74 0.22
C VAL A 89 0.05 -7.16 -0.18
N SER A 90 -0.75 -7.84 0.66
CA SER A 90 -1.23 -9.19 0.39
C SER A 90 -2.55 -9.45 1.11
N LYS A 91 -3.64 -9.65 0.36
CA LYS A 91 -4.97 -9.87 0.94
C LYS A 91 -4.99 -11.01 1.97
N SER A 92 -4.44 -12.17 1.64
CA SER A 92 -4.42 -13.35 2.50
C SER A 92 -3.23 -13.39 3.45
N PHE A 93 -2.25 -12.53 3.25
CA PHE A 93 -0.94 -12.51 3.91
C PHE A 93 -0.24 -13.88 3.90
N ASN A 94 -0.35 -14.59 2.76
CA ASN A 94 0.25 -15.91 2.51
C ASN A 94 1.08 -15.94 1.21
N THR A 95 1.19 -14.83 0.48
CA THR A 95 1.93 -14.77 -0.77
C THR A 95 3.41 -14.88 -0.47
N GLN A 96 4.02 -16.00 -0.86
CA GLN A 96 5.41 -16.33 -0.48
C GLN A 96 6.40 -15.25 -0.88
N GLU A 97 6.31 -14.75 -2.11
CA GLU A 97 7.21 -13.73 -2.62
C GLU A 97 7.09 -12.41 -1.81
N THR A 98 5.88 -12.02 -1.44
CA THR A 98 5.65 -10.86 -0.58
C THR A 98 6.27 -11.05 0.80
N LEU A 99 6.14 -12.25 1.38
CA LEU A 99 6.70 -12.54 2.70
C LEU A 99 8.22 -12.66 2.69
N ILE A 100 8.82 -13.27 1.65
CA ILE A 100 10.28 -13.37 1.50
C ILE A 100 10.90 -11.97 1.37
N ASN A 101 10.39 -11.15 0.45
CA ASN A 101 10.85 -9.77 0.29
C ASN A 101 10.59 -8.95 1.55
N GLY A 102 9.43 -9.13 2.18
CA GLY A 102 9.06 -8.47 3.42
C GLY A 102 10.02 -8.76 4.57
N ALA A 103 10.43 -10.02 4.73
CA ALA A 103 11.39 -10.42 5.77
C ALA A 103 12.77 -9.76 5.54
N ALA A 104 13.25 -9.77 4.30
CA ALA A 104 14.52 -9.14 3.95
C ALA A 104 14.49 -7.61 4.17
N LEU A 105 13.42 -6.95 3.72
CA LEU A 105 13.26 -5.49 3.88
C LEU A 105 13.06 -5.08 5.34
N LYS A 106 12.31 -5.86 6.14
CA LYS A 106 12.21 -5.63 7.60
C LYS A 106 13.57 -5.67 8.27
N ALA A 107 14.39 -6.68 7.95
CA ALA A 107 15.71 -6.82 8.50
C ALA A 107 16.65 -5.67 8.08
N TRP A 108 16.53 -5.22 6.83
CA TRP A 108 17.31 -4.12 6.28
C TRP A 108 16.93 -2.77 6.89
N ILE A 109 15.63 -2.46 7.04
CA ILE A 109 15.15 -1.22 7.69
C ILE A 109 15.45 -1.23 9.19
N ASN A 110 15.32 -2.39 9.83
CA ASN A 110 15.53 -2.59 11.28
C ASN A 110 14.76 -1.59 12.17
N ASP A 111 13.58 -1.15 11.70
CA ASP A 111 12.68 -0.25 12.42
C ASP A 111 11.22 -0.63 12.13
N PRO A 112 10.53 -1.28 13.09
CA PRO A 112 9.14 -1.70 12.91
C PRO A 112 8.16 -0.54 12.65
N SER A 113 8.50 0.67 13.07
CA SER A 113 7.63 1.84 12.91
C SER A 113 7.49 2.29 11.44
N ARG A 114 8.31 1.75 10.54
CA ARG A 114 8.33 2.07 9.11
C ARG A 114 7.88 0.90 8.24
N VAL A 115 7.28 -0.14 8.84
CA VAL A 115 6.76 -1.29 8.12
C VAL A 115 5.25 -1.41 8.33
N TYR A 116 4.49 -1.43 7.24
CA TYR A 116 3.04 -1.50 7.22
C TYR A 116 2.58 -2.74 6.45
N ALA A 117 1.42 -3.27 6.82
CA ALA A 117 0.76 -4.33 6.07
C ALA A 117 -0.61 -3.86 5.57
N ILE A 118 -0.95 -4.20 4.32
CA ILE A 118 -2.29 -4.01 3.75
C ILE A 118 -2.88 -5.40 3.52
N THR A 119 -3.82 -5.81 4.36
CA THR A 119 -4.29 -7.20 4.38
C THR A 119 -5.69 -7.36 4.98
N ALA A 120 -6.38 -8.47 4.64
CA ALA A 120 -7.58 -8.94 5.32
C ALA A 120 -7.25 -9.87 6.51
N SER A 121 -5.98 -10.24 6.69
CA SER A 121 -5.53 -11.20 7.71
C SER A 121 -4.67 -10.52 8.77
N HIS A 122 -5.31 -9.75 9.66
CA HIS A 122 -4.64 -8.99 10.73
C HIS A 122 -3.72 -9.89 11.58
N ASP A 123 -4.23 -11.05 12.03
CA ASP A 123 -3.47 -11.96 12.90
C ASP A 123 -2.18 -12.48 12.25
N LYS A 124 -2.20 -12.71 10.93
CA LYS A 124 -1.00 -13.14 10.22
C LYS A 124 0.02 -12.02 10.07
N ALA A 125 -0.44 -10.79 9.87
CA ALA A 125 0.45 -9.63 9.81
C ALA A 125 1.12 -9.40 11.17
N THR A 126 0.38 -9.47 12.26
CA THR A 126 0.93 -9.34 13.62
C THR A 126 1.85 -10.51 13.98
N ALA A 127 1.54 -11.74 13.55
CA ALA A 127 2.43 -12.90 13.69
C ALA A 127 3.72 -12.76 12.85
N PHE A 128 3.73 -11.89 11.85
CA PHE A 128 4.93 -11.50 11.07
C PHE A 128 5.66 -10.28 11.69
N ASP A 129 5.35 -9.93 12.95
CA ASP A 129 5.88 -8.80 13.71
C ASP A 129 5.58 -7.42 13.08
N ILE A 130 4.45 -7.27 12.41
CA ILE A 130 3.93 -5.96 12.05
C ILE A 130 3.16 -5.40 13.25
N LEU A 131 3.39 -4.13 13.59
CA LEU A 131 2.67 -3.46 14.66
C LEU A 131 1.17 -3.45 14.36
N SER A 132 0.34 -3.72 15.34
CA SER A 132 -1.11 -3.87 15.15
C SER A 132 -1.77 -2.63 14.54
N ASP A 133 -1.32 -1.44 14.91
CA ASP A 133 -1.77 -0.15 14.38
C ASP A 133 -1.21 0.19 12.98
N HIS A 134 -0.22 -0.60 12.51
CA HIS A 134 0.33 -0.53 11.16
C HIS A 134 -0.34 -1.52 10.19
N VAL A 135 -1.33 -2.28 10.64
CA VAL A 135 -2.12 -3.13 9.76
C VAL A 135 -3.31 -2.34 9.20
N LEU A 136 -3.24 -2.05 7.92
CA LEU A 136 -4.26 -1.32 7.16
C LEU A 136 -5.26 -2.32 6.58
N PRO A 137 -6.56 -2.19 6.86
CA PRO A 137 -7.52 -3.21 6.52
C PRO A 137 -7.92 -3.17 5.05
N ILE A 138 -8.08 -4.35 4.50
CA ILE A 138 -8.93 -4.65 3.34
C ILE A 138 -9.84 -5.83 3.72
N TRP A 139 -10.87 -6.07 2.94
CA TRP A 139 -11.88 -7.08 3.28
C TRP A 139 -11.94 -8.19 2.25
N ASP A 140 -12.51 -9.32 2.64
CA ASP A 140 -12.64 -10.49 1.76
C ASP A 140 -13.52 -10.25 0.54
N TRP A 141 -14.46 -9.33 0.63
CA TRP A 141 -15.29 -8.92 -0.51
C TRP A 141 -14.54 -8.06 -1.54
N VAL A 142 -13.33 -7.56 -1.23
CA VAL A 142 -12.51 -6.82 -2.19
C VAL A 142 -11.87 -7.81 -3.17
N GLY A 143 -12.34 -7.81 -4.42
CA GLY A 143 -11.78 -8.63 -5.50
C GLY A 143 -10.40 -8.15 -5.92
N GLY A 144 -9.47 -9.09 -6.27
CA GLY A 144 -8.09 -8.76 -6.61
C GLY A 144 -7.93 -7.67 -7.67
N ARG A 145 -8.65 -7.79 -8.80
CA ARG A 145 -8.58 -6.82 -9.91
C ARG A 145 -9.33 -5.52 -9.65
N PHE A 146 -10.21 -5.51 -8.67
CA PHE A 146 -10.96 -4.32 -8.23
C PHE A 146 -10.36 -3.68 -6.98
N SER A 147 -9.26 -4.21 -6.47
CA SER A 147 -8.63 -3.74 -5.22
C SER A 147 -8.00 -2.34 -5.34
N VAL A 148 -7.82 -1.86 -6.55
CA VAL A 148 -7.32 -0.51 -6.82
C VAL A 148 -8.14 0.61 -6.17
N TRP A 149 -9.43 0.35 -5.89
CA TRP A 149 -10.34 1.27 -5.19
C TRP A 149 -10.20 1.25 -3.66
N SER A 150 -9.30 0.44 -3.12
CA SER A 150 -9.14 0.19 -1.68
C SER A 150 -7.77 0.64 -1.15
N ALA A 151 -7.48 0.34 0.12
CA ALA A 151 -6.19 0.56 0.74
C ALA A 151 -5.01 -0.12 -0.01
N VAL A 152 -5.26 -1.08 -0.90
CA VAL A 152 -4.24 -1.67 -1.77
C VAL A 152 -3.51 -0.60 -2.59
N SER A 153 -4.18 0.49 -2.95
CA SER A 153 -3.57 1.64 -3.65
C SER A 153 -2.85 2.63 -2.73
N PHE A 154 -2.50 2.26 -1.50
CA PHE A 154 -1.86 3.20 -0.58
C PHE A 154 -0.56 3.79 -1.15
N ALA A 155 0.27 2.99 -1.83
CA ALA A 155 1.46 3.49 -2.52
C ALA A 155 1.11 4.54 -3.59
N THR A 156 0.04 4.30 -4.37
CA THR A 156 -0.47 5.26 -5.35
C THR A 156 -0.93 6.56 -4.68
N ILE A 157 -1.67 6.45 -3.57
CA ILE A 157 -2.14 7.60 -2.79
C ILE A 157 -0.96 8.44 -2.29
N LEU A 158 0.10 7.79 -1.82
CA LEU A 158 1.33 8.47 -1.40
C LEU A 158 2.01 9.20 -2.56
N GLY A 159 1.92 8.67 -3.78
CA GLY A 159 2.52 9.25 -4.97
C GLY A 159 1.74 10.42 -5.59
N ILE A 160 0.39 10.30 -5.71
CA ILE A 160 -0.45 11.32 -6.34
C ILE A 160 -1.16 12.26 -5.35
N GLY A 161 -1.13 11.92 -4.08
CA GLY A 161 -1.83 12.61 -3.01
C GLY A 161 -3.30 12.19 -2.85
N MET A 162 -3.81 12.31 -1.61
CA MET A 162 -5.18 11.92 -1.27
C MET A 162 -6.25 12.72 -2.05
N PRO A 163 -6.11 14.03 -2.31
CA PRO A 163 -7.11 14.76 -3.10
C PRO A 163 -7.28 14.18 -4.51
N CYS A 164 -6.19 13.92 -5.24
CA CYS A 164 -6.23 13.33 -6.57
C CYS A 164 -6.83 11.91 -6.54
N PHE A 165 -6.49 11.10 -5.53
CA PHE A 165 -7.07 9.78 -5.37
C PHE A 165 -8.59 9.83 -5.10
N ARG A 166 -9.07 10.82 -4.33
CA ARG A 166 -10.52 11.01 -4.13
C ARG A 166 -11.26 11.39 -5.42
N GLU A 167 -10.65 12.19 -6.29
CA GLU A 167 -11.21 12.49 -7.62
C GLU A 167 -11.23 11.24 -8.51
N PHE A 168 -10.19 10.40 -8.44
CA PHE A 168 -10.17 9.12 -9.12
C PHE A 168 -11.30 8.19 -8.65
N LEU A 169 -11.56 8.10 -7.34
CA LEU A 169 -12.70 7.36 -6.79
C LEU A 169 -14.04 7.95 -7.24
N ALA A 170 -14.17 9.27 -7.26
CA ALA A 170 -15.39 9.95 -7.72
C ALA A 170 -15.69 9.66 -9.20
N GLY A 171 -14.66 9.59 -10.05
CA GLY A 171 -14.81 9.18 -11.44
C GLY A 171 -15.34 7.76 -11.59
N ALA A 172 -14.88 6.82 -10.76
CA ALA A 172 -15.39 5.46 -10.73
C ALA A 172 -16.87 5.41 -10.29
N ALA A 173 -17.22 6.15 -9.22
CA ALA A 173 -18.61 6.24 -8.74
C ALA A 173 -19.55 6.83 -9.79
N ALA A 174 -19.12 7.85 -10.52
CA ALA A 174 -19.91 8.43 -11.61
C ALA A 174 -20.14 7.43 -12.75
N MET A 175 -19.17 6.53 -13.02
CA MET A 175 -19.34 5.48 -14.02
C MET A 175 -20.33 4.40 -13.54
N ASP A 176 -20.29 4.03 -12.25
CA ASP A 176 -21.24 3.08 -11.66
C ASP A 176 -22.68 3.61 -11.69
N GLU A 177 -22.88 4.93 -11.55
CA GLU A 177 -24.21 5.55 -11.68
C GLU A 177 -24.70 5.62 -13.15
N HIS A 178 -23.76 5.64 -14.13
CA HIS A 178 -24.09 5.70 -15.55
C HIS A 178 -24.67 4.38 -16.07
N PHE A 179 -24.25 3.23 -15.51
CA PHE A 179 -24.71 1.88 -15.90
C PHE A 179 -25.89 1.39 -15.05
#